data_464acb7d87978c6c6cfc6128bbec86e2
#
_entry.id   464acb7d87978c6c6cfc6128bbec86e2
#
_cell.length_a   1.000
_cell.length_b   1.000
_cell.length_c   1.000
_cell.angle_alpha   90.00
_cell.angle_beta   90.00
_cell.angle_gamma   90.00
#
_symmetry.space_group_name_H-M   'P 1'
#
loop_
_entity.id
_entity.type
_entity.pdbx_description
1 polymer ?
#
loop_
_entity_poly.entity_id
_entity_poly.type
_entity_poly.pdbx_seq_one_letter_code
_entity_poly.pdbx_strand_id
1 'polypeptide(L)'
;MAKKKRAVRMLDRDVSWMYFNRRILQEAQRDNVPLLERFTFLGIYSNNLDEFYRVRVSALKRVVEYEEEPHGGQTRATALRELRLVEKLTKVYLQEFEETFERLKTRLKDQHIYLIDETQLSDSQA
;
A
#
# COMPACT_ATOMS: atom_id res chain seq x y z
N MET A 1 8.69 -29.08 9.57
CA MET A 1 7.84 -29.08 8.38
C MET A 1 6.58 -28.25 8.52
N ALA A 2 5.82 -28.41 9.61
CA ALA A 2 4.60 -27.63 9.83
C ALA A 2 4.89 -26.12 9.92
N LYS A 3 6.01 -25.74 10.54
CA LYS A 3 6.41 -24.33 10.65
C LYS A 3 6.78 -23.73 9.29
N LYS A 4 7.45 -24.49 8.42
CA LYS A 4 7.77 -24.02 7.06
C LYS A 4 6.49 -23.81 6.25
N LYS A 5 5.52 -24.71 6.37
CA LYS A 5 4.24 -24.57 5.68
C LYS A 5 3.47 -23.35 6.19
N ARG A 6 3.53 -23.06 7.49
CA ARG A 6 2.88 -21.87 8.03
C ARG A 6 3.54 -20.57 7.54
N ALA A 7 4.88 -20.54 7.51
CA ALA A 7 5.60 -19.38 7.02
C ALA A 7 5.30 -19.14 5.53
N VAL A 8 5.30 -20.22 4.72
CA VAL A 8 4.96 -20.13 3.30
C VAL A 8 3.51 -19.67 3.12
N ARG A 9 2.58 -20.20 3.92
CA ARG A 9 1.18 -19.78 3.85
C ARG A 9 1.00 -18.32 4.20
N MET A 10 1.72 -17.83 5.22
CA MET A 10 1.66 -16.43 5.61
C MET A 10 2.21 -15.54 4.50
N LEU A 11 3.33 -15.92 3.91
CA LEU A 11 3.93 -15.19 2.80
C LEU A 11 3.00 -15.18 1.59
N ASP A 12 2.41 -16.31 1.25
CA ASP A 12 1.45 -16.41 0.15
C ASP A 12 0.25 -15.51 0.40
N ARG A 13 -0.25 -15.49 1.63
CA ARG A 13 -1.39 -14.67 2.00
C ARG A 13 -1.06 -13.19 1.89
N ASP A 14 0.12 -12.79 2.33
CA ASP A 14 0.59 -11.41 2.26
C ASP A 14 0.77 -10.98 0.80
N VAL A 15 1.38 -11.81 -0.01
CA VAL A 15 1.56 -11.54 -1.44
C VAL A 15 0.21 -11.46 -2.14
N SER A 16 -0.72 -12.38 -1.82
CA SER A 16 -2.07 -12.36 -2.39
C SER A 16 -2.81 -11.08 -2.01
N TRP A 17 -2.66 -10.64 -0.75
CA TRP A 17 -3.30 -9.42 -0.29
C TRP A 17 -2.73 -8.20 -1.02
N MET A 18 -1.42 -8.13 -1.15
CA MET A 18 -0.76 -7.05 -1.88
C MET A 18 -1.17 -7.03 -3.35
N TYR A 19 -1.28 -8.20 -3.95
CA TYR A 19 -1.74 -8.33 -5.33
C TYR A 19 -3.17 -7.83 -5.48
N PHE A 20 -4.04 -8.20 -4.55
CA PHE A 20 -5.43 -7.73 -4.53
C PHE A 20 -5.48 -6.20 -4.42
N ASN A 21 -4.70 -5.63 -3.49
CA ASN A 21 -4.66 -4.19 -3.31
C ASN A 21 -4.10 -3.47 -4.55
N ARG A 22 -3.15 -4.11 -5.23
CA ARG A 22 -2.61 -3.56 -6.48
C ARG A 22 -3.68 -3.46 -7.57
N ARG A 23 -4.64 -4.37 -7.56
CA ARG A 23 -5.75 -4.28 -8.52
C ARG A 23 -6.59 -3.02 -8.30
N ILE A 24 -6.71 -2.59 -7.05
CA ILE A 24 -7.37 -1.31 -6.74
C ILE A 24 -6.58 -0.16 -7.36
N LEU A 25 -5.26 -0.20 -7.24
CA LEU A 25 -4.40 0.80 -7.89
C LEU A 25 -4.58 0.79 -9.40
N GLN A 26 -4.67 -0.39 -9.99
CA GLN A 26 -4.88 -0.53 -11.43
C GLN A 26 -6.19 0.10 -11.87
N GLU A 27 -7.25 0.01 -11.07
CA GLU A 27 -8.50 0.71 -11.37
C GLU A 27 -8.29 2.23 -11.38
N ALA A 28 -7.49 2.75 -10.47
CA ALA A 28 -7.15 4.17 -10.46
C ALA A 28 -6.32 4.57 -11.69
N GLN A 29 -5.67 3.62 -12.34
CA GLN A 29 -4.83 3.88 -13.51
C GLN A 29 -5.60 3.77 -14.83
N ARG A 30 -6.83 3.29 -14.80
CA ARG A 30 -7.61 3.08 -16.03
C ARG A 30 -8.20 4.37 -16.54
N ASP A 31 -7.98 4.64 -17.82
CA ASP A 31 -8.44 5.88 -18.45
C ASP A 31 -9.95 5.95 -18.60
N ASN A 32 -10.64 4.80 -18.64
CA ASN A 32 -12.09 4.75 -18.80
C ASN A 32 -12.85 4.93 -17.48
N VAL A 33 -12.16 5.04 -16.36
CA VAL A 33 -12.77 5.32 -15.07
C VAL A 33 -12.80 6.83 -14.87
N PRO A 34 -13.93 7.41 -14.42
CA PRO A 34 -13.99 8.85 -14.17
C PRO A 34 -12.91 9.32 -13.20
N LEU A 35 -12.37 10.50 -13.47
CA LEU A 35 -11.19 11.00 -12.76
C LEU A 35 -11.39 11.06 -11.24
N LEU A 36 -12.53 11.54 -10.77
CA LEU A 36 -12.80 11.63 -9.33
C LEU A 36 -12.90 10.26 -8.68
N GLU A 37 -13.47 9.28 -9.40
CA GLU A 37 -13.50 7.90 -8.90
C GLU A 37 -12.10 7.31 -8.81
N ARG A 38 -11.22 7.68 -9.73
CA ARG A 38 -9.84 7.23 -9.70
C ARG A 38 -9.13 7.75 -8.46
N PHE A 39 -9.37 8.98 -8.05
CA PHE A 39 -8.86 9.51 -6.78
C PHE A 39 -9.41 8.74 -5.59
N THR A 40 -10.68 8.35 -5.65
CA THR A 40 -11.30 7.52 -4.59
C THR A 40 -10.58 6.18 -4.47
N PHE A 41 -10.31 5.52 -5.59
CA PHE A 41 -9.56 4.26 -5.58
C PHE A 41 -8.15 4.44 -5.02
N LEU A 42 -7.49 5.55 -5.34
CA LEU A 42 -6.18 5.86 -4.77
C LEU A 42 -6.24 6.00 -3.25
N GLY A 43 -7.28 6.65 -2.74
CA GLY A 43 -7.47 6.77 -1.29
C GLY A 43 -7.65 5.42 -0.62
N ILE A 44 -8.47 4.55 -1.21
CA ILE A 44 -8.68 3.20 -0.71
C ILE A 44 -7.36 2.42 -0.72
N TYR A 45 -6.63 2.48 -1.82
CA TYR A 45 -5.36 1.80 -1.97
C TYR A 45 -4.37 2.25 -0.89
N SER A 46 -4.25 3.56 -0.71
CA SER A 46 -3.31 4.14 0.26
C SER A 46 -3.65 3.71 1.69
N ASN A 47 -4.92 3.79 2.06
CA ASN A 47 -5.37 3.39 3.39
C ASN A 47 -5.13 1.90 3.63
N ASN A 48 -5.43 1.07 2.65
CA ASN A 48 -5.22 -0.37 2.75
C ASN A 48 -3.75 -0.70 2.90
N LEU A 49 -2.89 -0.05 2.13
CA LEU A 49 -1.46 -0.28 2.19
C LEU A 49 -0.88 0.14 3.54
N ASP A 50 -1.30 1.30 4.03
CA ASP A 50 -0.85 1.80 5.33
C ASP A 50 -1.27 0.88 6.47
N GLU A 51 -2.51 0.44 6.47
CA GLU A 51 -3.02 -0.46 7.49
C GLU A 51 -2.31 -1.82 7.45
N PHE A 52 -2.15 -2.38 6.26
CA PHE A 52 -1.43 -3.64 6.09
C PHE A 52 0.00 -3.52 6.61
N TYR A 53 0.70 -2.48 6.20
CA TYR A 53 2.09 -2.25 6.61
C TYR A 53 2.18 -2.17 8.13
N ARG A 54 1.32 -1.36 8.75
CA ARG A 54 1.35 -1.13 10.19
C ARG A 54 1.09 -2.42 10.96
N VAL A 55 0.05 -3.16 10.58
CA VAL A 55 -0.34 -4.38 11.28
C VAL A 55 0.70 -5.49 11.06
N ARG A 56 1.10 -5.69 9.81
CA ARG A 56 1.98 -6.79 9.45
C ARG A 56 3.40 -6.56 9.95
N VAL A 57 3.91 -5.37 9.79
CA VAL A 57 5.26 -5.03 10.25
C VAL A 57 5.33 -5.10 11.77
N SER A 58 4.31 -4.62 12.47
CA SER A 58 4.26 -4.73 13.93
C SER A 58 4.31 -6.17 14.39
N ALA A 59 3.54 -7.05 13.74
CA ALA A 59 3.52 -8.47 14.07
C ALA A 59 4.89 -9.11 13.82
N LEU A 60 5.50 -8.83 12.69
CA LEU A 60 6.81 -9.38 12.34
C LEU A 60 7.91 -8.86 13.25
N LYS A 61 7.89 -7.57 13.57
CA LYS A 61 8.86 -6.99 14.50
C LYS A 61 8.74 -7.61 15.89
N ARG A 62 7.52 -7.89 16.32
CA ARG A 62 7.30 -8.54 17.62
C ARG A 62 7.94 -9.91 17.65
N VAL A 63 7.81 -10.70 16.58
CA VAL A 63 8.46 -12.00 16.48
C VAL A 63 9.98 -11.84 16.54
N VAL A 64 10.54 -10.90 15.80
CA VAL A 64 11.98 -10.68 15.77
C VAL A 64 12.52 -10.26 17.13
N GLU A 65 11.80 -9.37 17.83
CA GLU A 65 12.30 -8.77 19.07
C GLU A 65 12.07 -9.65 20.31
N TYR A 66 10.95 -10.40 20.37
CA TYR A 66 10.51 -11.00 21.60
C TYR A 66 10.54 -12.52 21.64
N GLU A 67 10.73 -13.19 20.53
CA GLU A 67 10.83 -14.65 20.55
C GLU A 67 12.26 -15.11 20.81
N GLU A 68 12.51 -15.48 22.07
CA GLU A 68 13.79 -16.01 22.51
C GLU A 68 13.71 -17.52 22.72
N GLU A 69 13.21 -18.26 21.78
CA GLU A 69 13.05 -19.68 21.97
C GLU A 69 14.22 -20.47 21.38
N PRO A 70 14.44 -21.71 21.86
CA PRO A 70 15.44 -22.60 21.28
C PRO A 70 15.23 -22.82 19.78
N HIS A 71 13.98 -22.73 19.34
CA HIS A 71 13.64 -22.82 17.93
C HIS A 71 13.60 -21.45 17.26
N GLY A 72 13.85 -20.40 18.03
CA GLY A 72 13.67 -19.02 17.62
C GLY A 72 14.58 -18.56 16.51
N GLY A 73 15.72 -19.22 16.31
CA GLY A 73 16.65 -18.84 15.26
C GLY A 73 16.04 -18.89 13.87
N GLN A 74 15.33 -19.99 13.56
CA GLN A 74 14.67 -20.14 12.26
C GLN A 74 13.43 -19.25 12.16
N THR A 75 12.65 -19.16 13.21
CA THR A 75 11.46 -18.29 13.22
C THR A 75 11.86 -16.84 13.06
N ARG A 76 12.90 -16.42 13.78
CA ARG A 76 13.41 -15.05 13.66
C ARG A 76 13.95 -14.77 12.27
N ALA A 77 14.72 -15.70 11.71
CA ALA A 77 15.27 -15.54 10.37
C ALA A 77 14.16 -15.46 9.33
N THR A 78 13.12 -16.28 9.48
CA THR A 78 11.97 -16.25 8.59
C THR A 78 11.23 -14.91 8.71
N ALA A 79 10.99 -14.46 9.93
CA ALA A 79 10.32 -13.18 10.18
C ALA A 79 11.12 -12.01 9.62
N LEU A 80 12.45 -12.05 9.76
CA LEU A 80 13.32 -11.01 9.18
C LEU A 80 13.22 -10.97 7.67
N ARG A 81 13.19 -12.14 7.03
CA ARG A 81 13.07 -12.22 5.57
C ARG A 81 11.72 -11.69 5.10
N GLU A 82 10.66 -12.07 5.79
CA GLU A 82 9.32 -11.57 5.48
C GLU A 82 9.24 -10.06 5.69
N LEU A 83 9.84 -9.57 6.78
CA LEU A 83 9.87 -8.14 7.06
C LEU A 83 10.56 -7.36 5.96
N ARG A 84 11.73 -7.85 5.52
CA ARG A 84 12.47 -7.20 4.43
C ARG A 84 11.67 -7.23 3.13
N LEU A 85 11.01 -8.35 2.85
CA LEU A 85 10.20 -8.48 1.65
C LEU A 85 9.00 -7.52 1.69
N VAL A 86 8.31 -7.46 2.83
CA VAL A 86 7.18 -6.55 3.00
C VAL A 86 7.63 -5.10 2.85
N GLU A 87 8.75 -4.72 3.46
CA GLU A 87 9.27 -3.36 3.34
C GLU A 87 9.64 -3.02 1.90
N LYS A 88 10.29 -3.96 1.20
CA LYS A 88 10.67 -3.76 -0.19
C LYS A 88 9.45 -3.61 -1.09
N LEU A 89 8.47 -4.48 -0.94
CA LEU A 89 7.25 -4.43 -1.75
C LEU A 89 6.45 -3.17 -1.44
N THR A 90 6.39 -2.78 -0.17
CA THR A 90 5.69 -1.56 0.23
C THR A 90 6.30 -0.33 -0.43
N LYS A 91 7.63 -0.26 -0.50
CA LYS A 91 8.31 0.84 -1.18
C LYS A 91 7.96 0.89 -2.67
N VAL A 92 7.94 -0.27 -3.33
CA VAL A 92 7.59 -0.35 -4.75
C VAL A 92 6.16 0.12 -4.97
N TYR A 93 5.23 -0.36 -4.16
CA TYR A 93 3.81 0.02 -4.29
C TYR A 93 3.57 1.48 -3.94
N LEU A 94 4.29 2.00 -2.95
CA LEU A 94 4.18 3.41 -2.60
C LEU A 94 4.69 4.29 -3.73
N GLN A 95 5.76 3.88 -4.40
CA GLN A 95 6.28 4.60 -5.55
C GLN A 95 5.28 4.58 -6.70
N GLU A 96 4.66 3.44 -7.00
CA GLU A 96 3.60 3.36 -8.02
C GLU A 96 2.42 4.27 -7.66
N PHE A 97 2.06 4.30 -6.39
CA PHE A 97 1.00 5.17 -5.90
C PHE A 97 1.34 6.63 -6.15
N GLU A 98 2.53 7.06 -5.78
CA GLU A 98 2.97 8.44 -5.96
C GLU A 98 2.99 8.85 -7.42
N GLU A 99 3.49 7.99 -8.30
CA GLU A 99 3.52 8.24 -9.72
C GLU A 99 2.10 8.38 -10.30
N THR A 100 1.20 7.51 -9.88
CA THR A 100 -0.20 7.56 -10.30
C THR A 100 -0.87 8.82 -9.80
N PHE A 101 -0.65 9.15 -8.53
CA PHE A 101 -1.21 10.35 -7.91
C PHE A 101 -0.76 11.61 -8.64
N GLU A 102 0.52 11.72 -8.97
CA GLU A 102 1.04 12.86 -9.70
C GLU A 102 0.44 12.98 -11.10
N ARG A 103 0.27 11.85 -11.79
CA ARG A 103 -0.37 11.84 -13.10
C ARG A 103 -1.82 12.30 -13.02
N LEU A 104 -2.56 11.84 -12.01
CA LEU A 104 -3.95 12.23 -11.83
C LEU A 104 -4.06 13.70 -11.44
N LYS A 105 -3.15 14.20 -10.62
CA LYS A 105 -3.12 15.63 -10.28
C LYS A 105 -2.91 16.48 -11.51
N THR A 106 -2.00 16.07 -12.40
CA THR A 106 -1.76 16.78 -13.65
C THR A 106 -3.01 16.79 -14.50
N ARG A 107 -3.69 15.65 -14.62
CA ARG A 107 -4.94 15.57 -15.37
C ARG A 107 -6.03 16.43 -14.76
N LEU A 108 -6.11 16.45 -13.45
CA LEU A 108 -7.08 17.26 -12.75
C LEU A 108 -6.86 18.75 -13.05
N LYS A 109 -5.62 19.19 -13.03
CA LYS A 109 -5.27 20.55 -13.40
C LYS A 109 -5.71 20.89 -14.83
N ASP A 110 -5.45 19.97 -15.76
CA ASP A 110 -5.76 20.20 -17.18
C ASP A 110 -7.26 20.21 -17.44
N GLN A 111 -8.03 19.35 -16.78
CA GLN A 111 -9.45 19.18 -17.07
C GLN A 111 -10.35 20.02 -16.18
N HIS A 112 -9.89 20.41 -15.00
CA HIS A 112 -10.72 21.03 -13.98
C HIS A 112 -10.07 22.27 -13.38
N ILE A 113 -9.48 23.08 -14.24
CA ILE A 113 -9.04 24.41 -13.85
C ILE A 113 -10.19 25.15 -13.15
N TYR A 114 -11.42 24.92 -13.58
CA TYR A 114 -12.61 25.49 -12.97
C TYR A 114 -12.77 25.17 -11.48
N LEU A 115 -12.57 23.90 -11.10
CA LEU A 115 -12.71 23.49 -9.71
C LEU A 115 -11.67 24.17 -8.83
N ILE A 116 -10.45 24.26 -9.33
CA ILE A 116 -9.37 24.94 -8.62
C ILE A 116 -9.67 26.43 -8.51
N ASP A 117 -10.12 27.04 -9.59
CA ASP A 117 -10.45 28.45 -9.63
C ASP A 117 -11.62 28.76 -8.71
N GLU A 118 -12.65 27.94 -8.68
CA GLU A 118 -13.77 28.11 -7.77
C GLU A 118 -13.34 28.04 -6.32
N THR A 119 -12.47 27.10 -6.00
CA THR A 119 -11.92 26.95 -4.65
C THR A 119 -11.09 28.19 -4.29
N GLN A 120 -10.25 28.64 -5.20
CA GLN A 120 -9.45 29.84 -5.00
C GLN A 120 -10.30 31.09 -4.89
N LEU A 121 -11.33 31.19 -5.69
CA LEU A 121 -12.27 32.31 -5.63
C LEU A 121 -13.04 32.31 -4.32
N SER A 122 -13.48 31.16 -3.86
CA SER A 122 -14.15 31.04 -2.55
C SER A 122 -13.24 31.50 -1.43
N ASP A 123 -11.98 31.07 -1.46
CA ASP A 123 -11.00 31.47 -0.46
C ASP A 123 -10.70 32.96 -0.54
N SER A 124 -10.61 33.52 -1.74
CA SER A 124 -10.35 34.94 -1.92
C SER A 124 -11.57 35.79 -1.58
N GLN A 125 -12.77 35.25 -1.67
CA GLN A 125 -14.00 35.96 -1.29
C GLN A 125 -14.26 35.87 0.20
N ALA A 126 -13.65 34.90 0.85
CA ALA A 126 -13.76 34.79 2.30
C ALA A 126 -12.80 35.73 2.99
#